data_28a0d54d526564c3b2db448d81b14f9a
#
_entry.id   28a0d54d526564c3b2db448d81b14f9a
#
_cell.length_a   1.000
_cell.length_b   1.000
_cell.length_c   1.000
_cell.angle_alpha   90.00
_cell.angle_beta   90.00
_cell.angle_gamma   90.00
#
_symmetry.space_group_name_H-M   'P 1'
#
loop_
_entity.id
_entity.type
_entity.pdbx_description
1 polymer ?
#
loop_
_entity_poly.entity_id
_entity_poly.type
_entity_poly.pdbx_seq_one_letter_code
_entity_poly.pdbx_strand_id
1 'polypeptide(L)'
;LRSKYIELKILLHFILFLSFIGCNSATEKEDLVEEPQSKTELNEKQKIIFFGNSITAAYQLDPKDAFSNIIQAKIDSLNLNFECINAGNSGETTAGGLNRLDWVLKNGCDVFVLELGANDGLRGLPLENTEQNLNAMVDRVFASYPDCKVLVCGMKVPPSMGDAYAMQYDEMFARIGSRKAIVFLPFILEGVAGIPELNLADGIHPTVEGHKILAETVWLKLNPLL
;
A
#
# COMPACT_ATOMS: atom_id res chain seq x y z
N LEU A 1 -4.54 60.63 2.15
CA LEU A 1 -4.94 61.43 3.30
C LEU A 1 -4.78 60.59 4.56
N ARG A 2 -3.69 60.80 5.26
CA ARG A 2 -3.59 61.34 6.64
C ARG A 2 -4.37 60.46 7.65
N SER A 3 -3.88 60.05 8.76
CA SER A 3 -2.88 60.61 9.65
C SER A 3 -2.89 59.81 10.95
N LYS A 4 -1.69 59.48 11.42
CA LYS A 4 -1.10 59.76 12.74
C LYS A 4 -1.58 58.95 13.96
N TYR A 5 -0.60 58.28 14.55
CA TYR A 5 0.06 58.50 15.85
C TYR A 5 -0.86 58.52 17.08
N ILE A 6 -0.46 57.75 18.08
CA ILE A 6 0.09 58.28 19.34
C ILE A 6 0.52 57.08 20.22
N GLU A 7 1.83 57.15 20.60
CA GLU A 7 2.43 56.49 21.75
C GLU A 7 1.82 56.99 23.07
N LEU A 8 1.97 56.20 24.14
CA LEU A 8 2.54 56.76 25.37
C LEU A 8 2.72 55.68 26.44
N LYS A 9 3.94 55.60 26.91
CA LYS A 9 4.50 55.11 28.16
C LYS A 9 3.64 55.44 29.38
N ILE A 10 3.73 54.64 30.44
CA ILE A 10 4.01 55.07 31.83
C ILE A 10 4.45 53.81 32.63
N LEU A 11 5.63 53.89 33.07
CA LEU A 11 6.49 53.56 34.17
C LEU A 11 5.82 53.89 35.50
N LEU A 12 5.77 53.04 36.52
CA LEU A 12 6.16 53.38 37.89
C LEU A 12 6.35 52.17 38.81
N HIS A 13 7.48 52.21 39.45
CA HIS A 13 7.99 51.48 40.58
C HIS A 13 7.05 51.36 41.78
N PHE A 14 7.13 50.22 42.47
CA PHE A 14 7.05 50.24 43.95
C PHE A 14 7.96 49.14 44.52
N ILE A 15 9.02 49.60 45.17
CA ILE A 15 9.91 48.84 46.04
C ILE A 15 9.30 48.91 47.44
N LEU A 16 9.12 47.76 48.07
CA LEU A 16 9.09 47.74 49.54
C LEU A 16 9.83 46.50 50.06
N PHE A 17 10.82 46.80 50.79
CA PHE A 17 11.69 45.97 51.63
C PHE A 17 10.94 45.56 52.89
N LEU A 18 10.99 44.30 53.30
CA LEU A 18 11.05 43.98 54.73
C LEU A 18 11.62 42.59 54.94
N SER A 19 12.47 42.55 55.93
CA SER A 19 13.48 41.59 56.28
C SER A 19 12.97 40.48 57.23
N PHE A 20 13.72 39.38 57.28
CA PHE A 20 13.98 38.44 58.34
C PHE A 20 12.83 37.61 58.95
N ILE A 21 12.94 36.29 58.88
CA ILE A 21 13.35 35.46 60.01
C ILE A 21 13.69 34.07 59.45
N GLY A 22 14.85 33.55 59.80
CA GLY A 22 15.28 32.21 59.44
C GLY A 22 14.61 31.17 60.32
N CYS A 23 14.30 30.03 59.75
CA CYS A 23 14.16 28.79 60.42
C CYS A 23 14.82 27.69 59.58
N ASN A 24 15.87 27.15 60.14
CA ASN A 24 16.62 26.02 59.64
C ASN A 24 15.73 24.79 59.79
N SER A 25 15.27 24.20 58.67
CA SER A 25 14.62 22.90 58.67
C SER A 25 15.30 22.07 57.59
N ALA A 26 15.96 21.02 58.02
CA ALA A 26 16.60 20.04 57.15
C ALA A 26 15.54 19.42 56.25
N THR A 27 15.62 19.71 54.96
CA THR A 27 14.83 19.04 53.92
C THR A 27 15.58 17.79 53.51
N GLU A 28 15.07 16.65 53.93
CA GLU A 28 15.39 15.38 53.30
C GLU A 28 15.17 15.53 51.79
N LYS A 29 16.21 15.25 51.04
CA LYS A 29 16.09 15.03 49.62
C LYS A 29 15.35 13.69 49.40
N GLU A 30 14.08 13.75 49.12
CA GLU A 30 13.43 12.65 48.43
C GLU A 30 14.09 12.52 47.06
N ASP A 31 14.94 11.51 46.91
CA ASP A 31 15.37 11.03 45.60
C ASP A 31 14.10 10.51 44.90
N LEU A 32 13.53 11.35 44.02
CA LEU A 32 12.57 10.92 43.02
C LEU A 32 13.29 9.92 42.12
N VAL A 33 13.11 8.66 42.42
CA VAL A 33 13.43 7.58 41.50
C VAL A 33 12.52 7.78 40.28
N GLU A 34 13.05 8.40 39.23
CA GLU A 34 12.42 8.35 37.92
C GLU A 34 12.34 6.87 37.52
N GLU A 35 11.14 6.29 37.65
CA GLU A 35 10.86 5.02 36.97
C GLU A 35 11.16 5.19 35.50
N PRO A 36 11.96 4.29 34.89
CA PRO A 36 12.18 4.33 33.46
C PRO A 36 10.82 4.15 32.78
N GLN A 37 10.28 5.23 32.22
CA GLN A 37 9.16 5.14 31.30
C GLN A 37 9.62 4.25 30.17
N SER A 38 9.27 2.98 30.24
CA SER A 38 9.31 2.09 29.11
C SER A 38 8.45 2.73 28.02
N LYS A 39 9.08 3.47 27.11
CA LYS A 39 8.49 3.76 25.81
C LYS A 39 8.26 2.40 25.17
N THR A 40 7.05 1.90 25.29
CA THR A 40 6.53 0.87 24.40
C THR A 40 6.56 1.55 23.03
N GLU A 41 7.64 1.39 22.27
CA GLU A 41 7.63 1.67 20.85
C GLU A 41 6.50 0.81 20.31
N LEU A 42 5.39 1.44 19.98
CA LEU A 42 4.35 0.83 19.17
C LEU A 42 5.05 0.49 17.87
N ASN A 43 5.44 -0.76 17.71
CA ASN A 43 6.13 -1.24 16.52
C ASN A 43 5.14 -1.05 15.37
N GLU A 44 5.32 0.01 14.58
CA GLU A 44 4.45 0.36 13.47
C GLU A 44 4.39 -0.85 12.52
N LYS A 45 3.17 -1.24 12.10
CA LYS A 45 3.02 -2.37 11.18
C LYS A 45 3.67 -2.04 9.85
N GLN A 46 4.40 -2.99 9.30
CA GLN A 46 4.88 -2.94 7.92
C GLN A 46 3.70 -2.97 6.95
N LYS A 47 3.82 -2.28 5.82
CA LYS A 47 2.70 -2.07 4.90
C LYS A 47 2.84 -2.90 3.64
N ILE A 48 1.81 -3.69 3.35
CA ILE A 48 1.65 -4.39 2.09
C ILE A 48 0.61 -3.64 1.27
N ILE A 49 1.02 -3.00 0.18
CA ILE A 49 0.09 -2.30 -0.71
C ILE A 49 -0.30 -3.24 -1.85
N PHE A 50 -1.59 -3.56 -1.95
CA PHE A 50 -2.18 -4.24 -3.10
C PHE A 50 -2.67 -3.19 -4.09
N PHE A 51 -1.88 -2.94 -5.11
CA PHE A 51 -2.14 -1.91 -6.12
C PHE A 51 -2.65 -2.56 -7.41
N GLY A 52 -3.92 -2.31 -7.74
CA GLY A 52 -4.54 -3.03 -8.84
C GLY A 52 -5.84 -2.42 -9.34
N ASN A 53 -6.54 -3.20 -10.13
CA ASN A 53 -7.80 -2.83 -10.78
C ASN A 53 -9.02 -3.38 -10.04
N SER A 54 -10.06 -3.80 -10.77
CA SER A 54 -11.31 -4.34 -10.23
C SER A 54 -11.13 -5.68 -9.51
N ILE A 55 -10.13 -6.48 -9.87
CA ILE A 55 -9.82 -7.73 -9.17
C ILE A 55 -9.29 -7.42 -7.77
N THR A 56 -8.36 -6.50 -7.66
CA THR A 56 -7.86 -6.03 -6.34
C THR A 56 -8.97 -5.35 -5.54
N ALA A 57 -9.82 -4.54 -6.18
CA ALA A 57 -10.95 -3.86 -5.53
C ALA A 57 -12.06 -4.80 -5.09
N ALA A 58 -12.04 -6.08 -5.48
CA ALA A 58 -13.12 -7.06 -5.28
C ALA A 58 -14.47 -6.55 -5.81
N TYR A 59 -14.49 -6.22 -7.10
CA TYR A 59 -15.67 -5.65 -7.77
C TYR A 59 -16.96 -6.39 -7.46
N GLN A 60 -18.00 -5.64 -7.05
CA GLN A 60 -19.31 -6.14 -6.64
C GLN A 60 -19.35 -7.07 -5.40
N LEU A 61 -18.26 -7.21 -4.67
CA LEU A 61 -18.21 -8.00 -3.43
C LEU A 61 -18.08 -7.07 -2.20
N ASP A 62 -18.36 -7.63 -1.02
CA ASP A 62 -18.03 -6.98 0.24
C ASP A 62 -16.49 -6.84 0.34
N PRO A 63 -15.95 -5.70 0.76
CA PRO A 63 -14.50 -5.52 0.93
C PRO A 63 -13.81 -6.62 1.74
N LYS A 64 -14.49 -7.21 2.75
CA LYS A 64 -13.95 -8.31 3.55
C LYS A 64 -13.61 -9.57 2.73
N ASP A 65 -14.30 -9.75 1.58
CA ASP A 65 -14.14 -10.89 0.69
C ASP A 65 -13.05 -10.66 -0.36
N ALA A 66 -12.42 -9.47 -0.38
CA ALA A 66 -11.26 -9.20 -1.23
C ALA A 66 -10.09 -10.11 -0.87
N PHE A 67 -9.38 -10.64 -1.86
CA PHE A 67 -8.22 -11.51 -1.61
C PHE A 67 -7.16 -10.86 -0.70
N SER A 68 -6.98 -9.55 -0.76
CA SER A 68 -6.10 -8.80 0.13
C SER A 68 -6.53 -8.86 1.60
N ASN A 69 -7.85 -8.81 1.88
CA ASN A 69 -8.38 -8.90 3.24
C ASN A 69 -8.38 -10.33 3.76
N ILE A 70 -8.56 -11.32 2.88
CA ILE A 70 -8.37 -12.74 3.21
C ILE A 70 -6.89 -12.98 3.60
N ILE A 71 -5.94 -12.38 2.88
CA ILE A 71 -4.52 -12.42 3.22
C ILE A 71 -4.26 -11.72 4.56
N GLN A 72 -4.92 -10.57 4.84
CA GLN A 72 -4.80 -9.92 6.15
C GLN A 72 -5.22 -10.84 7.29
N ALA A 73 -6.35 -11.53 7.15
CA ALA A 73 -6.80 -12.49 8.17
C ALA A 73 -5.77 -13.61 8.40
N LYS A 74 -5.09 -14.06 7.34
CA LYS A 74 -4.02 -15.05 7.41
C LYS A 74 -2.77 -14.49 8.12
N ILE A 75 -2.36 -13.27 7.81
CA ILE A 75 -1.27 -12.53 8.46
C ILE A 75 -1.54 -12.40 9.97
N ASP A 76 -2.76 -11.99 10.34
CA ASP A 76 -3.16 -11.83 11.74
C ASP A 76 -3.16 -13.17 12.48
N SER A 77 -3.61 -14.26 11.84
CA SER A 77 -3.59 -15.62 12.43
C SER A 77 -2.17 -16.14 12.69
N LEU A 78 -1.19 -15.68 11.92
CA LEU A 78 0.23 -16.01 12.04
C LEU A 78 0.99 -15.03 12.95
N ASN A 79 0.31 -14.01 13.50
CA ASN A 79 0.88 -12.94 14.31
C ASN A 79 2.03 -12.19 13.60
N LEU A 80 1.96 -12.04 12.27
CA LEU A 80 2.92 -11.24 11.50
C LEU A 80 2.59 -9.75 11.63
N ASN A 81 3.63 -8.91 11.73
CA ASN A 81 3.46 -7.46 11.96
C ASN A 81 3.28 -6.68 10.67
N PHE A 82 2.27 -7.05 9.86
CA PHE A 82 1.96 -6.40 8.60
C PHE A 82 0.52 -5.92 8.53
N GLU A 83 0.28 -4.87 7.75
CA GLU A 83 -1.03 -4.32 7.40
C GLU A 83 -1.22 -4.37 5.88
N CYS A 84 -2.30 -5.00 5.42
CA CYS A 84 -2.68 -5.04 4.01
C CYS A 84 -3.52 -3.80 3.65
N ILE A 85 -3.06 -3.03 2.68
CA ILE A 85 -3.75 -1.85 2.16
C ILE A 85 -4.28 -2.20 0.77
N ASN A 86 -5.61 -2.28 0.64
CA ASN A 86 -6.24 -2.48 -0.65
C ASN A 86 -6.32 -1.14 -1.40
N ALA A 87 -5.54 -1.01 -2.46
CA ALA A 87 -5.50 0.14 -3.36
C ALA A 87 -6.01 -0.23 -4.77
N GLY A 88 -7.01 -1.12 -4.86
CA GLY A 88 -7.69 -1.46 -6.10
C GLY A 88 -8.60 -0.33 -6.60
N ASN A 89 -8.63 -0.10 -7.92
CA ASN A 89 -9.50 0.86 -8.57
C ASN A 89 -10.14 0.25 -9.84
N SER A 90 -11.44 -0.02 -9.77
CA SER A 90 -12.15 -0.73 -10.85
C SER A 90 -12.08 0.01 -12.19
N GLY A 91 -11.79 -0.73 -13.26
CA GLY A 91 -11.67 -0.18 -14.62
C GLY A 91 -10.33 0.51 -14.93
N GLU A 92 -9.39 0.52 -13.99
CA GLU A 92 -8.14 1.23 -14.13
C GLU A 92 -7.18 0.56 -15.13
N THR A 93 -6.59 1.37 -16.00
CA THR A 93 -5.49 0.99 -16.89
C THR A 93 -4.14 1.25 -16.22
N THR A 94 -3.06 0.75 -16.82
CA THR A 94 -1.70 1.03 -16.33
C THR A 94 -1.37 2.52 -16.34
N ALA A 95 -1.86 3.29 -17.31
CA ALA A 95 -1.70 4.75 -17.34
C ALA A 95 -2.42 5.43 -16.18
N GLY A 96 -3.64 5.00 -15.84
CA GLY A 96 -4.38 5.48 -14.67
C GLY A 96 -3.64 5.20 -13.37
N GLY A 97 -3.18 3.96 -13.20
CA GLY A 97 -2.40 3.54 -12.04
C GLY A 97 -1.13 4.37 -11.86
N LEU A 98 -0.35 4.56 -12.94
CA LEU A 98 0.87 5.36 -12.88
C LEU A 98 0.60 6.80 -12.41
N ASN A 99 -0.51 7.41 -12.81
CA ASN A 99 -0.87 8.77 -12.42
C ASN A 99 -1.19 8.92 -10.93
N ARG A 100 -1.76 7.88 -10.26
CA ARG A 100 -2.11 7.95 -8.83
C ARG A 100 -1.09 7.30 -7.90
N LEU A 101 -0.05 6.67 -8.44
CA LEU A 101 0.90 5.87 -7.67
C LEU A 101 1.53 6.65 -6.51
N ASP A 102 1.99 7.87 -6.75
CA ASP A 102 2.65 8.70 -5.72
C ASP A 102 1.72 9.00 -4.53
N TRP A 103 0.42 9.16 -4.81
CA TRP A 103 -0.57 9.36 -3.74
C TRP A 103 -0.73 8.10 -2.88
N VAL A 104 -0.75 6.92 -3.49
CA VAL A 104 -0.86 5.64 -2.78
C VAL A 104 0.39 5.35 -1.95
N LEU A 105 1.57 5.66 -2.48
CA LEU A 105 2.85 5.44 -1.80
C LEU A 105 3.13 6.41 -0.64
N LYS A 106 2.36 7.50 -0.50
CA LYS A 106 2.65 8.61 0.42
C LYS A 106 2.91 8.19 1.88
N ASN A 107 2.30 7.12 2.33
CA ASN A 107 2.33 6.70 3.74
C ASN A 107 3.25 5.49 4.01
N GLY A 108 4.16 5.18 3.10
CA GLY A 108 5.10 4.05 3.24
C GLY A 108 4.67 2.81 2.47
N CYS A 109 5.65 1.97 2.10
CA CYS A 109 5.45 0.72 1.38
C CYS A 109 6.63 -0.21 1.65
N ASP A 110 6.39 -1.33 2.34
CA ASP A 110 7.41 -2.35 2.61
C ASP A 110 7.30 -3.49 1.60
N VAL A 111 6.08 -3.80 1.17
CA VAL A 111 5.79 -4.77 0.11
C VAL A 111 4.76 -4.18 -0.85
N PHE A 112 5.06 -4.21 -2.13
CA PHE A 112 4.19 -3.72 -3.21
C PHE A 112 3.74 -4.87 -4.09
N VAL A 113 2.43 -5.14 -4.12
CA VAL A 113 1.79 -6.14 -4.97
C VAL A 113 1.11 -5.43 -6.12
N LEU A 114 1.68 -5.56 -7.33
CA LEU A 114 1.19 -4.89 -8.55
C LEU A 114 0.31 -5.84 -9.36
N GLU A 115 -0.99 -5.53 -9.47
CA GLU A 115 -1.99 -6.26 -10.25
C GLU A 115 -2.67 -5.28 -11.24
N LEU A 116 -2.01 -4.91 -12.31
CA LEU A 116 -2.55 -4.04 -13.36
C LEU A 116 -2.22 -4.57 -14.76
N GLY A 117 -2.95 -4.08 -15.75
CA GLY A 117 -2.75 -4.40 -17.15
C GLY A 117 -3.94 -5.13 -17.78
N ALA A 118 -4.82 -5.76 -16.98
CA ALA A 118 -6.00 -6.45 -17.50
C ALA A 118 -6.87 -5.54 -18.38
N ASN A 119 -7.15 -4.32 -17.92
CA ASN A 119 -7.96 -3.36 -18.68
C ASN A 119 -7.26 -2.85 -19.94
N ASP A 120 -5.93 -2.76 -19.93
CA ASP A 120 -5.15 -2.45 -21.13
C ASP A 120 -5.29 -3.58 -22.16
N GLY A 121 -5.10 -4.83 -21.72
CA GLY A 121 -5.26 -6.01 -22.55
C GLY A 121 -6.67 -6.15 -23.14
N LEU A 122 -7.70 -6.09 -22.29
CA LEU A 122 -9.11 -6.20 -22.72
C LEU A 122 -9.54 -5.09 -23.70
N ARG A 123 -8.92 -3.92 -23.64
CA ARG A 123 -9.18 -2.80 -24.55
C ARG A 123 -8.28 -2.81 -25.78
N GLY A 124 -7.39 -3.79 -25.90
CA GLY A 124 -6.45 -3.87 -27.03
C GLY A 124 -5.49 -2.68 -27.10
N LEU A 125 -5.09 -2.10 -25.96
CA LEU A 125 -4.16 -0.99 -25.95
C LEU A 125 -2.77 -1.45 -26.39
N PRO A 126 -1.91 -0.53 -26.90
CA PRO A 126 -0.55 -0.88 -27.29
C PRO A 126 0.25 -1.47 -26.14
N LEU A 127 0.75 -2.70 -26.31
CA LEU A 127 1.46 -3.43 -25.27
C LEU A 127 2.74 -2.72 -24.81
N GLU A 128 3.39 -2.00 -25.72
CA GLU A 128 4.57 -1.19 -25.39
C GLU A 128 4.26 -0.15 -24.31
N ASN A 129 3.13 0.55 -24.41
CA ASN A 129 2.71 1.54 -23.42
C ASN A 129 2.38 0.86 -22.08
N THR A 130 1.70 -0.29 -22.13
CA THR A 130 1.39 -1.09 -20.94
C THR A 130 2.68 -1.51 -20.22
N GLU A 131 3.65 -2.05 -20.97
CA GLU A 131 4.94 -2.46 -20.42
C GLU A 131 5.74 -1.28 -19.83
N GLN A 132 5.78 -0.15 -20.55
CA GLN A 132 6.45 1.07 -20.07
C GLN A 132 5.83 1.57 -18.76
N ASN A 133 4.50 1.61 -18.66
CA ASN A 133 3.80 2.07 -17.47
C ASN A 133 4.06 1.13 -16.27
N LEU A 134 3.98 -0.19 -16.46
CA LEU A 134 4.25 -1.17 -15.41
C LEU A 134 5.70 -1.07 -14.92
N ASN A 135 6.66 -0.95 -15.83
CA ASN A 135 8.07 -0.76 -15.48
C ASN A 135 8.28 0.56 -14.73
N ALA A 136 7.67 1.65 -15.19
CA ALA A 136 7.78 2.96 -14.54
C ALA A 136 7.21 2.93 -13.11
N MET A 137 6.11 2.18 -12.86
CA MET A 137 5.57 2.01 -11.52
C MET A 137 6.56 1.29 -10.61
N VAL A 138 7.14 0.19 -11.05
CA VAL A 138 8.15 -0.57 -10.30
C VAL A 138 9.37 0.30 -10.01
N ASP A 139 9.86 1.03 -10.99
CA ASP A 139 11.02 1.92 -10.83
C ASP A 139 10.74 3.04 -9.83
N ARG A 140 9.53 3.60 -9.84
CA ARG A 140 9.10 4.63 -8.90
C ARG A 140 8.97 4.10 -7.48
N VAL A 141 8.47 2.86 -7.31
CA VAL A 141 8.45 2.21 -5.99
C VAL A 141 9.87 2.06 -5.43
N PHE A 142 10.81 1.54 -6.21
CA PHE A 142 12.21 1.39 -5.76
C PHE A 142 12.92 2.73 -5.55
N ALA A 143 12.57 3.77 -6.32
CA ALA A 143 13.12 5.11 -6.12
C ALA A 143 12.63 5.74 -4.81
N SER A 144 11.38 5.49 -4.41
CA SER A 144 10.79 6.00 -3.18
C SER A 144 11.12 5.16 -1.96
N TYR A 145 11.20 3.84 -2.14
CA TYR A 145 11.42 2.83 -1.09
C TYR A 145 12.41 1.78 -1.59
N PRO A 146 13.73 2.02 -1.48
CA PRO A 146 14.76 1.13 -2.04
C PRO A 146 14.71 -0.30 -1.50
N ASP A 147 14.25 -0.50 -0.26
CA ASP A 147 14.14 -1.79 0.41
C ASP A 147 12.78 -2.47 0.21
N CYS A 148 11.84 -1.82 -0.49
CA CYS A 148 10.53 -2.37 -0.77
C CYS A 148 10.65 -3.65 -1.59
N LYS A 149 9.91 -4.67 -1.20
CA LYS A 149 9.82 -5.93 -1.95
C LYS A 149 8.67 -5.84 -2.93
N VAL A 150 8.89 -6.22 -4.18
CA VAL A 150 7.90 -6.09 -5.25
C VAL A 150 7.47 -7.46 -5.76
N LEU A 151 6.15 -7.71 -5.70
CA LEU A 151 5.48 -8.83 -6.34
C LEU A 151 4.65 -8.31 -7.52
N VAL A 152 4.98 -8.75 -8.73
CA VAL A 152 4.18 -8.46 -9.92
C VAL A 152 3.29 -9.66 -10.23
N CYS A 153 1.99 -9.42 -10.30
CA CYS A 153 0.98 -10.40 -10.67
C CYS A 153 0.68 -10.28 -12.16
N GLY A 154 1.11 -11.26 -12.93
CA GLY A 154 0.83 -11.37 -14.35
C GLY A 154 -0.66 -11.64 -14.61
N MET A 155 -1.06 -11.28 -15.81
CA MET A 155 -2.43 -11.41 -16.31
C MET A 155 -2.42 -12.06 -17.69
N LYS A 156 -3.54 -12.67 -18.07
CA LYS A 156 -3.74 -13.17 -19.43
C LYS A 156 -4.95 -12.49 -20.07
N VAL A 157 -4.96 -12.41 -21.38
CA VAL A 157 -6.11 -11.94 -22.14
C VAL A 157 -6.94 -13.13 -22.66
N PRO A 158 -8.27 -12.97 -22.86
CA PRO A 158 -9.09 -14.03 -23.40
C PRO A 158 -8.65 -14.41 -24.84
N PRO A 159 -8.86 -15.67 -25.25
CA PRO A 159 -8.53 -16.13 -26.61
C PRO A 159 -9.19 -15.31 -27.73
N SER A 160 -10.33 -14.68 -27.44
CA SER A 160 -11.02 -13.78 -28.38
C SER A 160 -10.22 -12.57 -28.83
N MET A 161 -9.13 -12.22 -28.12
CA MET A 161 -8.20 -11.15 -28.50
C MET A 161 -7.22 -11.57 -29.60
N GLY A 162 -7.20 -12.86 -29.98
CA GLY A 162 -6.34 -13.45 -30.98
C GLY A 162 -5.00 -13.94 -30.42
N ASP A 163 -4.52 -15.07 -30.95
CA ASP A 163 -3.35 -15.78 -30.42
C ASP A 163 -2.07 -14.93 -30.44
N ALA A 164 -1.85 -14.16 -31.49
CA ALA A 164 -0.66 -13.33 -31.62
C ALA A 164 -0.59 -12.24 -30.53
N TYR A 165 -1.73 -11.61 -30.23
CA TYR A 165 -1.81 -10.61 -29.17
C TYR A 165 -1.66 -11.25 -27.78
N ALA A 166 -2.33 -12.38 -27.55
CA ALA A 166 -2.23 -13.12 -26.29
C ALA A 166 -0.78 -13.55 -25.99
N MET A 167 -0.08 -14.07 -26.99
CA MET A 167 1.33 -14.45 -26.86
C MET A 167 2.23 -13.27 -26.53
N GLN A 168 2.09 -12.15 -27.23
CA GLN A 168 2.86 -10.93 -26.95
C GLN A 168 2.56 -10.35 -25.57
N TYR A 169 1.31 -10.47 -25.10
CA TYR A 169 0.87 -10.03 -23.79
C TYR A 169 1.53 -10.89 -22.66
N ASP A 170 1.55 -12.21 -22.83
CA ASP A 170 2.22 -13.12 -21.91
C ASP A 170 3.74 -12.85 -21.87
N GLU A 171 4.38 -12.66 -23.04
CA GLU A 171 5.80 -12.33 -23.14
C GLU A 171 6.14 -11.00 -22.46
N MET A 172 5.26 -10.00 -22.59
CA MET A 172 5.42 -8.69 -21.92
C MET A 172 5.50 -8.88 -20.39
N PHE A 173 4.57 -9.62 -19.79
CA PHE A 173 4.61 -9.90 -18.36
C PHE A 173 5.83 -10.73 -17.95
N ALA A 174 6.23 -11.70 -18.77
CA ALA A 174 7.43 -12.48 -18.53
C ALA A 174 8.70 -11.61 -18.53
N ARG A 175 8.81 -10.63 -19.43
CA ARG A 175 9.94 -9.66 -19.44
C ARG A 175 9.97 -8.82 -18.16
N ILE A 176 8.81 -8.30 -17.73
CA ILE A 176 8.72 -7.52 -16.49
C ILE A 176 9.12 -8.40 -15.29
N GLY A 177 8.57 -9.61 -15.22
CA GLY A 177 8.85 -10.56 -14.15
C GLY A 177 10.28 -11.09 -14.11
N SER A 178 11.04 -10.99 -15.21
CA SER A 178 12.45 -11.39 -15.28
C SER A 178 13.41 -10.36 -14.66
N ARG A 179 12.93 -9.16 -14.31
CA ARG A 179 13.74 -8.13 -13.69
C ARG A 179 14.27 -8.61 -12.32
N LYS A 180 15.55 -8.39 -12.09
CA LYS A 180 16.19 -8.69 -10.80
C LYS A 180 15.50 -7.90 -9.69
N ALA A 181 15.22 -8.51 -8.58
CA ALA A 181 14.50 -7.95 -7.42
C ALA A 181 12.96 -7.90 -7.55
N ILE A 182 12.39 -8.48 -8.61
CA ILE A 182 10.95 -8.70 -8.70
C ILE A 182 10.63 -10.16 -8.41
N VAL A 183 9.65 -10.41 -7.54
CA VAL A 183 8.98 -11.71 -7.45
C VAL A 183 7.84 -11.71 -8.45
N PHE A 184 7.71 -12.75 -9.24
CA PHE A 184 6.71 -12.84 -10.30
C PHE A 184 5.72 -13.98 -10.06
N LEU A 185 4.44 -13.64 -10.11
CA LEU A 185 3.32 -14.57 -10.19
C LEU A 185 2.82 -14.58 -11.65
N PRO A 186 3.02 -15.64 -12.43
CA PRO A 186 2.73 -15.60 -13.87
C PRO A 186 1.28 -15.32 -14.22
N PHE A 187 0.32 -15.81 -13.41
CA PHE A 187 -1.11 -15.59 -13.64
C PHE A 187 -1.87 -15.57 -12.32
N ILE A 188 -2.42 -14.42 -11.94
CA ILE A 188 -3.14 -14.28 -10.67
C ILE A 188 -4.46 -15.06 -10.64
N LEU A 189 -5.13 -15.22 -11.80
CA LEU A 189 -6.39 -15.93 -11.94
C LEU A 189 -6.22 -17.44 -12.24
N GLU A 190 -5.05 -18.02 -11.95
CA GLU A 190 -4.82 -19.46 -12.13
C GLU A 190 -5.82 -20.25 -11.29
N GLY A 191 -6.49 -21.22 -11.93
CA GLY A 191 -7.54 -22.03 -11.29
C GLY A 191 -8.89 -21.32 -11.08
N VAL A 192 -9.04 -20.08 -11.58
CA VAL A 192 -10.28 -19.29 -11.47
C VAL A 192 -10.80 -18.87 -12.84
N ALA A 193 -9.94 -18.35 -13.71
CA ALA A 193 -10.34 -17.84 -15.01
C ALA A 193 -11.03 -18.92 -15.84
N GLY A 194 -12.20 -18.57 -16.42
CA GLY A 194 -12.97 -19.46 -17.29
C GLY A 194 -13.78 -20.56 -16.57
N ILE A 195 -13.78 -20.58 -15.23
CA ILE A 195 -14.62 -21.50 -14.44
C ILE A 195 -15.87 -20.72 -14.01
N PRO A 196 -17.07 -21.05 -14.55
CA PRO A 196 -18.28 -20.25 -14.32
C PRO A 196 -18.64 -20.06 -12.84
N GLU A 197 -18.46 -21.09 -12.01
CA GLU A 197 -18.79 -21.07 -10.57
C GLU A 197 -17.85 -20.16 -9.76
N LEU A 198 -16.68 -19.85 -10.30
CA LEU A 198 -15.66 -19.03 -9.66
C LEU A 198 -15.62 -17.58 -10.19
N ASN A 199 -16.46 -17.28 -11.19
CA ASN A 199 -16.57 -15.96 -11.78
C ASN A 199 -18.01 -15.43 -11.68
N LEU A 200 -18.16 -14.12 -11.57
CA LEU A 200 -19.46 -13.44 -11.66
C LEU A 200 -20.08 -13.67 -13.04
N ALA A 201 -21.33 -13.26 -13.21
CA ALA A 201 -22.07 -13.44 -14.46
C ALA A 201 -21.41 -12.81 -15.70
N ASP A 202 -20.49 -11.89 -15.50
CA ASP A 202 -19.69 -11.28 -16.58
C ASP A 202 -18.55 -12.18 -17.09
N GLY A 203 -18.24 -13.26 -16.39
CA GLY A 203 -17.17 -14.21 -16.74
C GLY A 203 -15.76 -13.68 -16.58
N ILE A 204 -15.59 -12.52 -15.94
CA ILE A 204 -14.30 -11.78 -15.80
C ILE A 204 -13.90 -11.66 -14.34
N HIS A 205 -14.83 -11.23 -13.49
CA HIS A 205 -14.54 -10.93 -12.09
C HIS A 205 -14.77 -12.16 -11.22
N PRO A 206 -13.82 -12.49 -10.32
CA PRO A 206 -13.98 -13.64 -9.41
C PRO A 206 -15.14 -13.46 -8.43
N THR A 207 -15.81 -14.58 -8.09
CA THR A 207 -16.74 -14.68 -6.95
C THR A 207 -15.97 -14.66 -5.62
N VAL A 208 -16.68 -14.68 -4.49
CA VAL A 208 -16.08 -14.86 -3.16
C VAL A 208 -15.20 -16.13 -3.12
N GLU A 209 -15.66 -17.23 -3.68
CA GLU A 209 -14.86 -18.46 -3.75
C GLU A 209 -13.63 -18.29 -4.67
N GLY A 210 -13.79 -17.57 -5.79
CA GLY A 210 -12.67 -17.19 -6.65
C GLY A 210 -11.61 -16.38 -5.87
N HIS A 211 -12.04 -15.39 -5.08
CA HIS A 211 -11.13 -14.58 -4.28
C HIS A 211 -10.36 -15.38 -3.20
N LYS A 212 -10.95 -16.45 -2.65
CA LYS A 212 -10.25 -17.37 -1.74
C LYS A 212 -9.09 -18.06 -2.46
N ILE A 213 -9.32 -18.51 -3.70
CA ILE A 213 -8.27 -19.13 -4.52
C ILE A 213 -7.18 -18.11 -4.88
N LEU A 214 -7.56 -16.89 -5.28
CA LEU A 214 -6.61 -15.81 -5.52
C LEU A 214 -5.73 -15.54 -4.29
N ALA A 215 -6.34 -15.50 -3.11
CA ALA A 215 -5.61 -15.28 -1.86
C ALA A 215 -4.53 -16.34 -1.64
N GLU A 216 -4.83 -17.63 -1.86
CA GLU A 216 -3.84 -18.69 -1.74
C GLU A 216 -2.76 -18.60 -2.84
N THR A 217 -3.15 -18.31 -4.08
CA THR A 217 -2.22 -18.17 -5.22
C THR A 217 -1.22 -17.04 -4.98
N VAL A 218 -1.71 -15.87 -4.51
CA VAL A 218 -0.86 -14.72 -4.18
C VAL A 218 -0.01 -15.02 -2.94
N TRP A 219 -0.59 -15.67 -1.92
CA TRP A 219 0.10 -16.01 -0.68
C TRP A 219 1.36 -16.85 -0.90
N LEU A 220 1.32 -17.80 -1.83
CA LEU A 220 2.48 -18.64 -2.18
C LEU A 220 3.71 -17.83 -2.60
N LYS A 221 3.51 -16.64 -3.20
CA LYS A 221 4.58 -15.75 -3.64
C LYS A 221 4.85 -14.61 -2.66
N LEU A 222 3.86 -14.21 -1.91
CA LEU A 222 3.94 -13.11 -0.95
C LEU A 222 4.61 -13.54 0.37
N ASN A 223 4.22 -14.69 0.93
CA ASN A 223 4.71 -15.14 2.25
C ASN A 223 6.25 -15.17 2.38
N PRO A 224 7.04 -15.60 1.37
CA PRO A 224 8.50 -15.54 1.45
C PRO A 224 9.07 -14.11 1.49
N LEU A 225 8.26 -13.09 1.25
CA LEU A 225 8.65 -11.69 1.31
C LEU A 225 8.39 -11.05 2.68
N LEU A 226 7.60 -11.69 3.53
CA LEU A 226 7.25 -11.21 4.87
C LEU A 226 8.24 -11.74 5.90
#